data_ac9912272122ca7aa98eb0d9d5e3354c
#
_entry.id   ac9912272122ca7aa98eb0d9d5e3354c
#
_cell.length_a   1.000
_cell.length_b   1.000
_cell.length_c   1.000
_cell.angle_alpha   90.00
_cell.angle_beta   90.00
_cell.angle_gamma   90.00
#
_symmetry.space_group_name_H-M   'P 1'
#
loop_
_entity.id
_entity.type
_entity.pdbx_description
1 polymer ?
#
loop_
_entity_poly.entity_id
_entity_poly.type
_entity_poly.pdbx_seq_one_letter_code
_entity_poly.pdbx_strand_id
1 'polypeptide(L)'
;FLIFDSGYFVLNGEYPFRDFWTITGPLLDYIQSIFFYLFDVNWYSYVFHASCLNFLLVLFSYSFFNKLGLKKVYSIIYSVGVSILAYPSIGTPFPDHHAFIFAVISMYFMILAISQKKKYYYFLTTFFLFFSFLSKQTSSFYLLAFFSFILAIYFFSEKKDNVKNIGHFLFGLVIPLSIFLIFLKFTDTPIKNFFVQYILYPYSIGGERILNLN
;
A
#
# COMPACT_ATOMS: atom_id res chain seq x y z
N PHE A 1 1.99 -12.33 17.75
CA PHE A 1 2.29 -12.10 16.32
C PHE A 1 1.08 -11.44 15.65
N LEU A 2 1.06 -10.10 15.65
CA LEU A 2 -0.12 -9.30 15.31
C LEU A 2 -0.83 -9.75 14.00
N ILE A 3 -0.09 -9.86 12.89
CA ILE A 3 -0.67 -10.23 11.58
C ILE A 3 -0.98 -11.73 11.47
N PHE A 4 -0.30 -12.57 12.23
CA PHE A 4 -0.64 -14.00 12.29
C PHE A 4 -2.02 -14.19 12.96
N ASP A 5 -2.20 -13.56 14.12
CA ASP A 5 -3.44 -13.69 14.90
C ASP A 5 -4.62 -13.05 14.15
N SER A 6 -4.45 -11.83 13.62
CA SER A 6 -5.52 -11.15 12.88
C SER A 6 -5.88 -11.85 11.56
N GLY A 7 -4.90 -12.42 10.85
CA GLY A 7 -5.16 -13.26 9.67
C GLY A 7 -5.92 -14.54 10.01
N TYR A 8 -5.67 -15.13 11.18
CA TYR A 8 -6.42 -16.29 11.68
C TYR A 8 -7.85 -15.90 12.07
N PHE A 9 -8.07 -14.77 12.72
CA PHE A 9 -9.41 -14.28 13.02
C PHE A 9 -10.23 -14.07 11.74
N VAL A 10 -9.64 -13.44 10.72
CA VAL A 10 -10.31 -13.25 9.41
C VAL A 10 -10.63 -14.59 8.75
N LEU A 11 -9.75 -15.59 8.83
CA LEU A 11 -10.01 -16.94 8.31
C LEU A 11 -11.25 -17.58 8.97
N ASN A 12 -11.48 -17.30 10.25
CA ASN A 12 -12.64 -17.80 11.00
C ASN A 12 -13.89 -16.91 10.85
N GLY A 13 -13.90 -15.94 9.96
CA GLY A 13 -15.05 -15.10 9.66
C GLY A 13 -15.21 -13.87 10.57
N GLU A 14 -14.19 -13.53 11.35
CA GLU A 14 -14.15 -12.29 12.11
C GLU A 14 -13.60 -11.14 11.24
N TYR A 15 -14.13 -9.94 11.42
CA TYR A 15 -13.75 -8.78 10.59
C TYR A 15 -12.99 -7.73 11.39
N PRO A 16 -11.86 -7.19 10.86
CA PRO A 16 -11.16 -6.05 11.47
C PRO A 16 -12.11 -4.88 11.71
N PHE A 17 -11.90 -4.14 12.78
CA PHE A 17 -12.70 -2.98 13.22
C PHE A 17 -14.14 -3.30 13.66
N ARG A 18 -14.65 -4.50 13.41
CA ARG A 18 -15.96 -4.96 13.88
C ARG A 18 -15.82 -5.91 15.06
N ASP A 19 -15.12 -6.99 14.88
CA ASP A 19 -15.06 -8.11 15.83
C ASP A 19 -13.79 -8.05 16.68
N PHE A 20 -12.71 -7.47 16.17
CA PHE A 20 -11.49 -7.25 16.92
C PHE A 20 -10.89 -5.86 16.66
N TRP A 21 -10.18 -5.35 17.69
CA TRP A 21 -9.49 -4.06 17.61
C TRP A 21 -8.21 -4.19 16.80
N THR A 22 -8.02 -3.31 15.82
CA THR A 22 -6.77 -3.22 15.07
C THR A 22 -6.39 -1.78 14.78
N ILE A 23 -5.09 -1.47 14.87
CA ILE A 23 -4.50 -0.17 14.54
C ILE A 23 -3.69 -0.23 13.24
N THR A 24 -3.58 -1.42 12.65
CA THR A 24 -2.94 -1.66 11.36
C THR A 24 -3.97 -1.65 10.25
N GLY A 25 -3.50 -1.49 9.01
CA GLY A 25 -4.41 -1.55 7.88
C GLY A 25 -4.94 -2.97 7.65
N PRO A 26 -6.19 -3.10 7.25
CA PRO A 26 -6.88 -4.39 7.15
C PRO A 26 -6.36 -5.26 6.00
N LEU A 27 -5.62 -4.68 5.06
CA LEU A 27 -5.16 -5.39 3.87
C LEU A 27 -4.31 -6.61 4.20
N LEU A 28 -3.42 -6.47 5.20
CA LEU A 28 -2.53 -7.57 5.61
C LEU A 28 -3.30 -8.74 6.21
N ASP A 29 -4.32 -8.43 7.02
CA ASP A 29 -5.15 -9.43 7.69
C ASP A 29 -5.86 -10.31 6.66
N TYR A 30 -6.45 -9.69 5.62
CA TYR A 30 -7.09 -10.40 4.53
C TYR A 30 -6.11 -11.19 3.66
N ILE A 31 -4.95 -10.60 3.31
CA ILE A 31 -3.95 -11.33 2.53
C ILE A 31 -3.44 -12.53 3.33
N GLN A 32 -3.14 -12.35 4.62
CA GLN A 32 -2.67 -13.45 5.47
C GLN A 32 -3.73 -14.55 5.61
N SER A 33 -4.99 -14.18 5.74
CA SER A 33 -6.12 -15.12 5.75
C SER A 33 -6.17 -15.98 4.47
N ILE A 34 -5.93 -15.37 3.29
CA ILE A 34 -5.85 -16.10 2.02
C ILE A 34 -4.69 -17.11 2.04
N PHE A 35 -3.52 -16.71 2.54
CA PHE A 35 -2.38 -17.63 2.66
C PHE A 35 -2.66 -18.78 3.63
N PHE A 36 -3.34 -18.52 4.73
CA PHE A 36 -3.77 -19.57 5.66
C PHE A 36 -4.80 -20.51 5.05
N TYR A 37 -5.74 -20.00 4.27
CA TYR A 37 -6.71 -20.80 3.55
C TYR A 37 -6.07 -21.73 2.51
N LEU A 38 -5.02 -21.26 1.80
CA LEU A 38 -4.36 -22.01 0.72
C LEU A 38 -3.27 -22.97 1.22
N PHE A 39 -2.59 -22.66 2.32
CA PHE A 39 -1.38 -23.34 2.78
C PHE A 39 -1.43 -23.73 4.26
N ASP A 40 -2.61 -23.82 4.85
CA ASP A 40 -2.88 -24.08 6.27
C ASP A 40 -2.35 -23.00 7.23
N VAL A 41 -2.84 -23.02 8.46
CA VAL A 41 -2.45 -22.12 9.55
C VAL A 41 -1.14 -22.61 10.15
N ASN A 42 -0.03 -22.13 9.63
CA ASN A 42 1.30 -22.49 10.08
C ASN A 42 2.32 -21.38 9.81
N TRP A 43 3.54 -21.55 10.35
CA TRP A 43 4.62 -20.58 10.18
C TRP A 43 5.11 -20.45 8.73
N TYR A 44 5.05 -21.52 7.97
CA TYR A 44 5.46 -21.51 6.56
C TYR A 44 4.59 -20.57 5.72
N SER A 45 3.26 -20.69 5.83
CA SER A 45 2.31 -19.83 5.11
C SER A 45 2.46 -18.35 5.52
N TYR A 46 2.82 -18.10 6.78
CA TYR A 46 3.07 -16.76 7.29
C TYR A 46 4.31 -16.11 6.66
N VAL A 47 5.45 -16.83 6.62
CA VAL A 47 6.69 -16.35 5.98
C VAL A 47 6.53 -16.29 4.45
N PHE A 48 5.80 -17.24 3.88
CA PHE A 48 5.57 -17.29 2.44
C PHE A 48 4.79 -16.08 1.93
N HIS A 49 3.83 -15.57 2.70
CA HIS A 49 3.15 -14.29 2.40
C HIS A 49 4.16 -13.14 2.20
N ALA A 50 5.06 -12.92 3.16
CA ALA A 50 6.09 -11.87 3.05
C ALA A 50 6.99 -12.06 1.82
N SER A 51 7.36 -13.31 1.54
CA SER A 51 8.21 -13.65 0.39
C SER A 51 7.52 -13.39 -0.94
N CYS A 52 6.23 -13.72 -1.07
CA CYS A 52 5.43 -13.46 -2.27
C CYS A 52 5.30 -11.94 -2.52
N LEU A 53 5.06 -11.16 -1.49
CA LEU A 53 4.98 -9.70 -1.66
C LEU A 53 6.32 -9.10 -2.06
N ASN A 54 7.41 -9.60 -1.47
CA ASN A 54 8.75 -9.16 -1.84
C ASN A 54 9.11 -9.55 -3.29
N PHE A 55 8.69 -10.72 -3.74
CA PHE A 55 8.80 -11.13 -5.14
C PHE A 55 7.99 -10.22 -6.08
N LEU A 56 6.81 -9.78 -5.66
CA LEU A 56 6.03 -8.78 -6.39
C LEU A 56 6.84 -7.49 -6.59
N LEU A 57 7.57 -7.03 -5.58
CA LEU A 57 8.45 -5.86 -5.71
C LEU A 57 9.54 -6.09 -6.76
N VAL A 58 10.14 -7.29 -6.85
CA VAL A 58 11.11 -7.63 -7.91
C VAL A 58 10.49 -7.44 -9.29
N LEU A 59 9.29 -7.98 -9.51
CA LEU A 59 8.60 -7.92 -10.81
C LEU A 59 8.30 -6.47 -11.23
N PHE A 60 7.77 -5.67 -10.31
CA PHE A 60 7.49 -4.26 -10.59
C PHE A 60 8.76 -3.44 -10.81
N SER A 61 9.81 -3.66 -10.01
CA SER A 61 11.10 -2.99 -10.16
C SER A 61 11.76 -3.34 -11.50
N TYR A 62 11.75 -4.63 -11.87
CA TYR A 62 12.26 -5.08 -13.17
C TYR A 62 11.51 -4.41 -14.34
N SER A 63 10.18 -4.41 -14.29
CA SER A 63 9.36 -3.74 -15.30
C SER A 63 9.66 -2.24 -15.39
N PHE A 64 9.80 -1.59 -14.23
CA PHE A 64 10.12 -0.16 -14.14
C PHE A 64 11.48 0.16 -14.75
N PHE A 65 12.55 -0.52 -14.35
CA PHE A 65 13.89 -0.28 -14.87
C PHE A 65 13.99 -0.53 -16.39
N ASN A 66 13.34 -1.58 -16.89
CA ASN A 66 13.27 -1.82 -18.34
C ASN A 66 12.55 -0.67 -19.08
N LYS A 67 11.46 -0.15 -18.53
CA LYS A 67 10.71 0.98 -19.12
C LYS A 67 11.49 2.30 -19.08
N LEU A 68 12.46 2.43 -18.16
CA LEU A 68 13.42 3.53 -18.15
C LEU A 68 14.58 3.35 -19.13
N GLY A 69 14.66 2.22 -19.85
CA GLY A 69 15.68 1.96 -20.87
C GLY A 69 16.95 1.27 -20.35
N LEU A 70 16.96 0.74 -19.13
CA LEU A 70 18.10 -0.05 -18.65
C LEU A 70 18.19 -1.39 -19.39
N LYS A 71 19.41 -1.88 -19.61
CA LYS A 71 19.63 -3.22 -20.17
C LYS A 71 19.05 -4.27 -19.21
N LYS A 72 18.48 -5.36 -19.76
CA LYS A 72 17.81 -6.43 -19.00
C LYS A 72 18.64 -6.95 -17.82
N VAL A 73 19.94 -7.15 -18.00
CA VAL A 73 20.84 -7.63 -16.94
C VAL A 73 20.88 -6.67 -15.76
N TYR A 74 21.06 -5.37 -16.02
CA TYR A 74 21.06 -4.37 -14.94
C TYR A 74 19.69 -4.23 -14.29
N SER A 75 18.62 -4.34 -15.07
CA SER A 75 17.26 -4.32 -14.53
C SER A 75 17.02 -5.47 -13.55
N ILE A 76 17.54 -6.68 -13.83
CA ILE A 76 17.47 -7.82 -12.90
C ILE A 76 18.29 -7.53 -11.64
N ILE A 77 19.55 -7.13 -11.79
CA ILE A 77 20.46 -6.88 -10.65
C ILE A 77 19.87 -5.84 -9.71
N TYR A 78 19.38 -4.70 -10.25
CA TYR A 78 18.82 -3.63 -9.42
C TYR A 78 17.49 -4.05 -8.79
N SER A 79 16.61 -4.77 -9.49
CA SER A 79 15.35 -5.22 -8.90
C SER A 79 15.54 -6.24 -7.79
N VAL A 80 16.49 -7.16 -7.93
CA VAL A 80 16.88 -8.08 -6.84
C VAL A 80 17.51 -7.31 -5.68
N GLY A 81 18.39 -6.33 -5.97
CA GLY A 81 19.00 -5.47 -4.95
C GLY A 81 17.94 -4.69 -4.14
N VAL A 82 16.97 -4.06 -4.81
CA VAL A 82 15.85 -3.37 -4.14
C VAL A 82 15.06 -4.33 -3.25
N SER A 83 14.78 -5.53 -3.74
CA SER A 83 14.03 -6.54 -2.99
C SER A 83 14.78 -7.04 -1.75
N ILE A 84 16.08 -7.27 -1.86
CA ILE A 84 16.93 -7.69 -0.71
C ILE A 84 16.93 -6.59 0.36
N LEU A 85 17.10 -5.33 -0.03
CA LEU A 85 17.08 -4.19 0.88
C LEU A 85 15.72 -3.94 1.52
N ALA A 86 14.63 -4.27 0.82
CA ALA A 86 13.28 -4.11 1.29
C ALA A 86 12.77 -5.28 2.14
N TYR A 87 13.47 -6.43 2.14
CA TYR A 87 13.00 -7.62 2.83
C TYR A 87 12.96 -7.39 4.36
N PRO A 88 11.88 -7.76 5.05
CA PRO A 88 11.77 -7.53 6.48
C PRO A 88 12.80 -8.38 7.24
N SER A 89 13.51 -7.76 8.18
CA SER A 89 14.57 -8.42 8.95
C SER A 89 14.10 -9.67 9.71
N ILE A 90 12.81 -9.73 10.07
CA ILE A 90 12.19 -10.86 10.77
C ILE A 90 11.68 -11.92 9.78
N GLY A 91 11.62 -11.62 8.48
CA GLY A 91 11.10 -12.53 7.45
C GLY A 91 9.59 -12.75 7.47
N THR A 92 8.83 -11.97 8.23
CA THR A 92 7.38 -12.12 8.39
C THR A 92 6.62 -10.90 7.87
N PRO A 93 5.32 -11.01 7.53
CA PRO A 93 4.52 -9.87 7.13
C PRO A 93 4.50 -8.79 8.21
N PHE A 94 4.74 -7.56 7.79
CA PHE A 94 4.77 -6.39 8.67
C PHE A 94 4.11 -5.19 7.97
N PRO A 95 3.28 -4.39 8.68
CA PRO A 95 2.54 -3.30 8.05
C PRO A 95 3.43 -2.28 7.33
N ASP A 96 4.56 -1.90 7.93
CA ASP A 96 5.51 -0.97 7.32
C ASP A 96 6.11 -1.51 6.02
N HIS A 97 6.47 -2.80 6.00
CA HIS A 97 7.02 -3.48 4.83
C HIS A 97 6.02 -3.48 3.66
N HIS A 98 4.75 -3.85 3.92
CA HIS A 98 3.71 -3.85 2.89
C HIS A 98 3.42 -2.44 2.38
N ALA A 99 3.26 -1.48 3.30
CA ALA A 99 3.03 -0.09 2.95
C ALA A 99 4.19 0.47 2.12
N PHE A 100 5.43 0.15 2.48
CA PHE A 100 6.63 0.54 1.73
C PHE A 100 6.64 -0.04 0.32
N ILE A 101 6.36 -1.34 0.15
CA ILE A 101 6.34 -1.99 -1.17
C ILE A 101 5.31 -1.33 -2.08
N PHE A 102 4.07 -1.17 -1.62
CA PHE A 102 3.03 -0.51 -2.40
C PHE A 102 3.33 0.97 -2.66
N ALA A 103 3.98 1.66 -1.72
CA ALA A 103 4.45 3.03 -1.89
C ALA A 103 5.52 3.13 -2.98
N VAL A 104 6.50 2.23 -3.00
CA VAL A 104 7.55 2.18 -4.04
C VAL A 104 6.94 1.89 -5.41
N ILE A 105 6.02 0.93 -5.51
CA ILE A 105 5.30 0.62 -6.76
C ILE A 105 4.51 1.86 -7.23
N SER A 106 3.82 2.54 -6.33
CA SER A 106 3.12 3.79 -6.62
C SER A 106 4.07 4.86 -7.16
N MET A 107 5.24 5.03 -6.54
CA MET A 107 6.27 5.97 -6.99
C MET A 107 6.81 5.60 -8.38
N TYR A 108 7.02 4.33 -8.69
CA TYR A 108 7.40 3.88 -10.03
C TYR A 108 6.37 4.31 -11.08
N PHE A 109 5.08 4.12 -10.80
CA PHE A 109 4.03 4.55 -11.71
C PHE A 109 3.97 6.07 -11.85
N MET A 110 4.21 6.84 -10.80
CA MET A 110 4.26 8.31 -10.89
C MET A 110 5.41 8.77 -11.79
N ILE A 111 6.61 8.21 -11.66
CA ILE A 111 7.75 8.50 -12.52
C ILE A 111 7.43 8.15 -13.98
N LEU A 112 6.84 6.98 -14.23
CA LEU A 112 6.42 6.57 -15.58
C LEU A 112 5.29 7.44 -16.13
N ALA A 113 4.39 7.92 -15.29
CA ALA A 113 3.31 8.83 -15.69
C ALA A 113 3.87 10.15 -16.24
N ILE A 114 4.84 10.72 -15.55
CA ILE A 114 5.50 11.97 -15.96
C ILE A 114 6.39 11.76 -17.20
N SER A 115 7.21 10.71 -17.20
CA SER A 115 8.19 10.46 -18.26
C SER A 115 7.56 10.00 -19.59
N GLN A 116 6.54 9.15 -19.53
CA GLN A 116 5.89 8.58 -20.71
C GLN A 116 4.55 9.25 -21.06
N LYS A 117 4.06 10.17 -20.24
CA LYS A 117 2.79 10.92 -20.42
C LYS A 117 1.57 10.01 -20.67
N LYS A 118 1.58 8.76 -20.14
CA LYS A 118 0.48 7.80 -20.31
C LYS A 118 -0.50 7.88 -19.15
N LYS A 119 -1.77 8.13 -19.47
CA LYS A 119 -2.83 8.41 -18.48
C LYS A 119 -3.06 7.28 -17.47
N TYR A 120 -2.99 6.02 -17.89
CA TYR A 120 -3.21 4.88 -16.99
C TYR A 120 -2.16 4.77 -15.88
N TYR A 121 -0.97 5.35 -16.05
CA TYR A 121 0.02 5.37 -14.97
C TYR A 121 -0.38 6.31 -13.83
N TYR A 122 -1.07 7.43 -14.11
CA TYR A 122 -1.63 8.28 -13.04
C TYR A 122 -2.69 7.54 -12.24
N PHE A 123 -3.54 6.75 -12.89
CA PHE A 123 -4.48 5.86 -12.22
C PHE A 123 -3.76 4.84 -11.34
N LEU A 124 -2.77 4.11 -11.87
CA LEU A 124 -2.02 3.11 -11.12
C LEU A 124 -1.25 3.70 -9.95
N THR A 125 -0.78 4.94 -10.06
CA THR A 125 -0.10 5.65 -8.95
C THR A 125 -0.99 5.68 -7.70
N THR A 126 -2.19 6.23 -7.80
CA THR A 126 -3.09 6.35 -6.65
C THR A 126 -3.76 5.05 -6.27
N PHE A 127 -3.97 4.13 -7.21
CA PHE A 127 -4.46 2.79 -6.93
C PHE A 127 -3.51 2.03 -5.99
N PHE A 128 -2.21 1.98 -6.28
CA PHE A 128 -1.22 1.36 -5.40
C PHE A 128 -0.96 2.16 -4.12
N LEU A 129 -1.09 3.48 -4.18
CA LEU A 129 -1.04 4.31 -2.98
C LEU A 129 -2.16 3.97 -2.00
N PHE A 130 -3.35 3.61 -2.49
CA PHE A 130 -4.45 3.17 -1.66
C PHE A 130 -4.17 1.82 -0.98
N PHE A 131 -3.51 0.87 -1.65
CA PHE A 131 -3.04 -0.36 -0.99
C PHE A 131 -1.97 -0.08 0.07
N SER A 132 -1.07 0.87 -0.17
CA SER A 132 -0.14 1.36 0.84
C SER A 132 -0.91 1.91 2.06
N PHE A 133 -1.95 2.71 1.81
CA PHE A 133 -2.84 3.23 2.87
C PHE A 133 -3.54 2.12 3.64
N LEU A 134 -4.09 1.12 2.98
CA LEU A 134 -4.74 -0.02 3.63
C LEU A 134 -3.77 -0.96 4.35
N SER A 135 -2.46 -0.81 4.13
CA SER A 135 -1.41 -1.52 4.89
C SER A 135 -0.98 -0.71 6.12
N LYS A 136 -0.65 0.57 5.92
CA LYS A 136 -0.31 1.52 6.98
C LYS A 136 -0.55 2.96 6.51
N GLN A 137 -1.28 3.74 7.29
CA GLN A 137 -1.73 5.07 6.92
C GLN A 137 -0.60 6.10 6.73
N THR A 138 0.44 6.06 7.57
CA THR A 138 1.46 7.12 7.64
C THR A 138 2.23 7.33 6.33
N SER A 139 2.78 6.26 5.73
CA SER A 139 3.57 6.34 4.50
C SER A 139 2.77 6.87 3.31
N SER A 140 1.50 6.49 3.20
CA SER A 140 0.63 6.90 2.10
C SER A 140 0.23 8.36 2.17
N PHE A 141 0.03 8.94 3.37
CA PHE A 141 -0.28 10.37 3.51
C PHE A 141 0.89 11.26 3.07
N TYR A 142 2.12 10.93 3.45
CA TYR A 142 3.30 11.67 3.01
C TYR A 142 3.48 11.61 1.48
N LEU A 143 3.29 10.43 0.89
CA LEU A 143 3.39 10.28 -0.57
C LEU A 143 2.25 10.97 -1.31
N LEU A 144 1.03 10.94 -0.79
CA LEU A 144 -0.10 11.65 -1.39
C LEU A 144 0.17 13.16 -1.43
N ALA A 145 0.66 13.74 -0.34
CA ALA A 145 1.05 15.14 -0.29
C ALA A 145 2.17 15.45 -1.30
N PHE A 146 3.21 14.61 -1.35
CA PHE A 146 4.31 14.75 -2.29
C PHE A 146 3.88 14.65 -3.76
N PHE A 147 3.04 13.67 -4.10
CA PHE A 147 2.52 13.52 -5.46
C PHE A 147 1.60 14.68 -5.85
N SER A 148 0.79 15.17 -4.93
CA SER A 148 -0.06 16.34 -5.16
C SER A 148 0.79 17.59 -5.44
N PHE A 149 1.89 17.76 -4.72
CA PHE A 149 2.84 18.86 -4.96
C PHE A 149 3.53 18.74 -6.33
N ILE A 150 4.01 17.55 -6.70
CA ILE A 150 4.60 17.30 -8.02
C ILE A 150 3.59 17.60 -9.13
N LEU A 151 2.34 17.11 -8.99
CA LEU A 151 1.29 17.36 -9.98
C LEU A 151 0.94 18.84 -10.08
N ALA A 152 0.94 19.57 -8.96
CA ALA A 152 0.74 21.02 -8.98
C ALA A 152 1.84 21.73 -9.79
N ILE A 153 3.12 21.42 -9.53
CA ILE A 153 4.24 21.98 -10.30
C ILE A 153 4.09 21.66 -11.80
N TYR A 154 3.80 20.39 -12.11
CA TYR A 154 3.64 19.95 -13.48
C TYR A 154 2.44 20.61 -14.17
N PHE A 155 1.34 20.84 -13.45
CA PHE A 155 0.16 21.54 -13.94
C PHE A 155 0.45 22.99 -14.30
N PHE A 156 1.23 23.70 -13.49
CA PHE A 156 1.59 25.10 -13.76
C PHE A 156 2.58 25.25 -14.92
N SER A 157 3.39 24.23 -15.19
CA SER A 157 4.37 24.26 -16.29
C SER A 157 3.81 23.90 -17.67
N GLU A 158 2.81 23.01 -17.75
CA GLU A 158 2.24 22.50 -19.01
C GLU A 158 0.69 22.64 -19.06
N LYS A 159 0.18 23.73 -19.61
CA LYS A 159 -1.18 24.27 -19.40
C LYS A 159 -2.39 23.49 -19.96
N LYS A 160 -2.33 22.59 -20.93
CA LYS A 160 -3.56 22.09 -21.61
C LYS A 160 -3.89 20.60 -21.44
N ASP A 161 -2.94 19.71 -21.35
CA ASP A 161 -3.23 18.25 -21.31
C ASP A 161 -3.38 17.68 -19.88
N ASN A 162 -3.11 18.49 -18.88
CA ASN A 162 -2.94 18.03 -17.50
C ASN A 162 -4.25 17.82 -16.74
N VAL A 163 -5.35 18.49 -17.12
CA VAL A 163 -6.67 18.30 -16.44
C VAL A 163 -7.14 16.85 -16.57
N LYS A 164 -6.95 16.22 -17.73
CA LYS A 164 -7.30 14.81 -17.93
C LYS A 164 -6.44 13.86 -17.08
N ASN A 165 -5.18 14.22 -16.85
CA ASN A 165 -4.26 13.43 -16.03
C ASN A 165 -4.66 13.47 -14.55
N ILE A 166 -5.09 14.63 -14.05
CA ILE A 166 -5.66 14.79 -12.69
C ILE A 166 -6.90 13.92 -12.53
N GLY A 167 -7.79 13.87 -13.55
CA GLY A 167 -8.95 12.99 -13.54
C GLY A 167 -8.57 11.51 -13.33
N HIS A 168 -7.57 11.00 -14.07
CA HIS A 168 -7.10 9.61 -13.90
C HIS A 168 -6.45 9.38 -12.52
N PHE A 169 -5.71 10.35 -12.01
CA PHE A 169 -5.16 10.29 -10.65
C PHE A 169 -6.27 10.21 -9.59
N LEU A 170 -7.30 11.02 -9.71
CA LEU A 170 -8.46 10.96 -8.81
C LEU A 170 -9.25 9.64 -8.94
N PHE A 171 -9.47 9.16 -10.16
CA PHE A 171 -10.15 7.87 -10.37
C PHE A 171 -9.41 6.70 -9.73
N GLY A 172 -8.07 6.70 -9.78
CA GLY A 172 -7.26 5.66 -9.14
C GLY A 172 -7.36 5.67 -7.62
N LEU A 173 -7.81 6.76 -7.01
CA LEU A 173 -8.10 6.85 -5.57
C LEU A 173 -9.57 6.52 -5.27
N VAL A 174 -10.50 7.11 -6.03
CA VAL A 174 -11.95 7.01 -5.77
C VAL A 174 -12.46 5.57 -5.97
N ILE A 175 -12.01 4.89 -7.02
CA ILE A 175 -12.48 3.53 -7.31
C ILE A 175 -12.14 2.54 -6.18
N PRO A 176 -10.88 2.37 -5.75
CA PRO A 176 -10.58 1.43 -4.67
C PRO A 176 -11.15 1.88 -3.32
N LEU A 177 -11.26 3.20 -3.06
CA LEU A 177 -11.95 3.71 -1.89
C LEU A 177 -13.44 3.32 -1.89
N SER A 178 -14.12 3.47 -3.03
CA SER A 178 -15.52 3.08 -3.17
C SER A 178 -15.72 1.59 -2.95
N ILE A 179 -14.86 0.75 -3.53
CA ILE A 179 -14.87 -0.70 -3.33
C ILE A 179 -14.68 -1.03 -1.84
N PHE A 180 -13.75 -0.37 -1.17
CA PHE A 180 -13.49 -0.57 0.25
C PHE A 180 -14.69 -0.16 1.12
N LEU A 181 -15.34 0.97 0.84
CA LEU A 181 -16.55 1.41 1.56
C LEU A 181 -17.72 0.44 1.35
N ILE A 182 -17.92 -0.05 0.13
CA ILE A 182 -18.92 -1.09 -0.17
C ILE A 182 -18.59 -2.37 0.61
N PHE A 183 -17.31 -2.76 0.67
CA PHE A 183 -16.88 -3.93 1.44
C PHE A 183 -17.15 -3.76 2.94
N LEU A 184 -16.85 -2.60 3.55
CA LEU A 184 -17.19 -2.31 4.95
C LEU A 184 -18.70 -2.43 5.21
N LYS A 185 -19.53 -1.95 4.27
CA LYS A 185 -20.99 -2.10 4.35
C LYS A 185 -21.43 -3.56 4.23
N PHE A 186 -20.82 -4.32 3.31
CA PHE A 186 -21.15 -5.74 3.10
C PHE A 186 -20.79 -6.61 4.31
N THR A 187 -19.75 -6.25 5.03
CA THR A 187 -19.31 -6.95 6.26
C THR A 187 -19.93 -6.40 7.54
N ASP A 188 -20.91 -5.48 7.43
CA ASP A 188 -21.52 -4.77 8.56
C ASP A 188 -20.48 -4.10 9.51
N THR A 189 -19.32 -3.73 8.97
CA THR A 189 -18.27 -3.06 9.73
C THR A 189 -18.58 -1.57 9.85
N PRO A 190 -18.76 -1.01 11.07
CA PRO A 190 -19.06 0.40 11.23
C PRO A 190 -17.92 1.29 10.75
N ILE A 191 -18.18 2.19 9.80
CA ILE A 191 -17.19 3.14 9.27
C ILE A 191 -16.56 3.96 10.41
N LYS A 192 -17.36 4.29 11.45
CA LYS A 192 -16.88 4.97 12.65
C LYS A 192 -15.73 4.21 13.33
N ASN A 193 -15.86 2.89 13.46
CA ASN A 193 -14.84 2.06 14.10
C ASN A 193 -13.53 2.06 13.29
N PHE A 194 -13.63 1.90 11.96
CA PHE A 194 -12.47 2.03 11.07
C PHE A 194 -11.77 3.39 11.28
N PHE A 195 -12.54 4.49 11.28
CA PHE A 195 -11.97 5.82 11.43
C PHE A 195 -11.34 6.02 12.81
N VAL A 196 -12.00 5.58 13.88
CA VAL A 196 -11.50 5.71 15.25
C VAL A 196 -10.24 4.86 15.45
N GLN A 197 -10.27 3.59 15.09
CA GLN A 197 -9.17 2.66 15.36
C GLN A 197 -7.97 2.90 14.44
N TYR A 198 -8.22 3.21 13.16
CA TYR A 198 -7.17 3.28 12.15
C TYR A 198 -6.59 4.69 11.97
N ILE A 199 -7.38 5.75 12.19
CA ILE A 199 -6.94 7.13 11.99
C ILE A 199 -6.73 7.86 13.31
N LEU A 200 -7.80 7.97 14.14
CA LEU A 200 -7.75 8.82 15.33
C LEU A 200 -6.86 8.27 16.43
N TYR A 201 -6.94 6.98 16.71
CA TYR A 201 -6.16 6.38 17.79
C TYR A 201 -4.64 6.44 17.54
N PRO A 202 -4.10 6.07 16.37
CA PRO A 202 -2.67 6.27 16.08
C PRO A 202 -2.23 7.74 16.13
N TYR A 203 -3.12 8.67 15.71
CA TYR A 203 -2.85 10.10 15.78
C TYR A 203 -2.75 10.59 17.24
N SER A 204 -3.63 10.15 18.14
CA SER A 204 -3.60 10.53 19.55
C SER A 204 -2.31 10.05 20.24
N ILE A 205 -1.90 8.80 20.00
CA ILE A 205 -0.63 8.27 20.56
C ILE A 205 0.57 9.06 20.05
N GLY A 206 0.58 9.44 18.76
CA GLY A 206 1.63 10.26 18.19
C GLY A 206 1.72 11.64 18.85
N GLY A 207 0.58 12.27 19.10
CA GLY A 207 0.49 13.56 19.79
C GLY A 207 1.04 13.50 21.22
N GLU A 208 0.66 12.50 21.99
CA GLU A 208 1.15 12.32 23.37
C GLU A 208 2.67 12.07 23.44
N ARG A 209 3.24 11.35 22.48
CA ARG A 209 4.69 11.13 22.41
C ARG A 209 5.47 12.43 22.19
N ILE A 210 4.94 13.36 21.39
CA ILE A 210 5.58 14.65 21.14
C ILE A 210 5.51 15.54 22.39
N LEU A 211 4.37 15.56 23.08
CA LEU A 211 4.17 16.35 24.30
C LEU A 211 5.07 15.89 25.46
N ASN A 212 5.39 14.60 25.53
CA ASN A 212 6.26 14.03 26.56
C ASN A 212 7.77 14.16 26.25
N LEU A 213 8.15 14.70 25.11
CA LEU A 213 9.55 14.95 24.73
C LEU A 213 9.99 16.40 25.05
N ASN A 214 9.09 17.27 25.51
CA ASN A 214 9.31 18.62 25.98
C ASN A 214 9.20 18.70 27.49
#